data_7e84c6c99567822c14e68f2155ec5a88
#
_entry.id   7e84c6c99567822c14e68f2155ec5a88
#
_cell.length_a   1.000
_cell.length_b   1.000
_cell.length_c   1.000
_cell.angle_alpha   90.00
_cell.angle_beta   90.00
_cell.angle_gamma   90.00
#
_symmetry.space_group_name_H-M   'P 1'
#
loop_
_entity.id
_entity.type
_entity.pdbx_description
1 polymer ?
#
loop_
_entity_poly.entity_id
_entity_poly.type
_entity_poly.pdbx_seq_one_letter_code
_entity_poly.pdbx_strand_id
1 'polypeptide(L)'
;MQTKRIQCPQCGIVLDVKNSKNESVKLITCPSCHVALQIKFEPQNDPLEAHTYCALKASNDICGLTELATPNKTQDSACLIYEGYTYRLEMGDNVIGRKGNSSKASIQIATTDRYMSRQHCRIKVSQLPDKSLKVVLCDYQNKNMTSVNDHAIVQGDEIRLMDGDKITMGETTLTFKLS
;
A
#
# COMPACT_ATOMS: atom_id res chain seq x y z
N MET A 1 0.73 31.09 6.54
CA MET A 1 -0.47 30.40 7.04
C MET A 1 -0.82 29.31 6.05
N GLN A 2 -0.59 28.03 6.39
CA GLN A 2 -0.84 26.92 5.47
C GLN A 2 -2.25 26.38 5.66
N THR A 3 -2.93 26.10 4.54
CA THR A 3 -4.23 25.42 4.55
C THR A 3 -4.09 24.13 3.77
N LYS A 4 -4.47 23.01 4.35
CA LYS A 4 -4.44 21.69 3.70
C LYS A 4 -5.86 21.16 3.59
N ARG A 5 -6.25 20.79 2.36
CA ARG A 5 -7.52 20.11 2.10
C ARG A 5 -7.32 18.62 2.27
N ILE A 6 -8.12 18.00 3.10
CA ILE A 6 -8.06 16.56 3.37
C ILE A 6 -9.46 15.96 3.27
N GLN A 7 -9.50 14.69 2.95
CA GLN A 7 -10.73 13.90 3.01
C GLN A 7 -10.68 12.97 4.24
N CYS A 8 -11.75 12.95 5.02
CA CYS A 8 -11.84 12.07 6.17
C CYS A 8 -11.86 10.61 5.70
N PRO A 9 -10.95 9.74 6.16
CA PRO A 9 -10.89 8.35 5.71
C PRO A 9 -12.10 7.53 6.20
N GLN A 10 -12.78 7.97 7.25
CA GLN A 10 -13.89 7.24 7.83
C GLN A 10 -15.25 7.57 7.17
N CYS A 11 -15.52 8.84 6.85
CA CYS A 11 -16.82 9.25 6.33
C CYS A 11 -16.76 10.01 5.00
N GLY A 12 -15.58 10.18 4.41
CA GLY A 12 -15.39 10.80 3.09
C GLY A 12 -15.58 12.33 3.03
N ILE A 13 -15.97 12.99 4.15
CA ILE A 13 -16.13 14.45 4.14
C ILE A 13 -14.82 15.17 3.88
N VAL A 14 -14.90 16.23 3.07
CA VAL A 14 -13.73 17.07 2.77
C VAL A 14 -13.62 18.20 3.81
N LEU A 15 -12.42 18.36 4.37
CA LEU A 15 -12.11 19.32 5.42
C LEU A 15 -10.95 20.22 4.97
N ASP A 16 -11.09 21.53 5.15
CA ASP A 16 -10.02 22.51 4.95
C ASP A 16 -9.39 22.82 6.32
N VAL A 17 -8.18 22.32 6.54
CA VAL A 17 -7.48 22.44 7.82
C VAL A 17 -6.43 23.53 7.75
N LYS A 18 -6.61 24.57 8.56
CA LYS A 18 -5.67 25.69 8.66
C LYS A 18 -4.61 25.40 9.73
N ASN A 19 -3.34 25.57 9.34
CA ASN A 19 -2.20 25.50 10.24
C ASN A 19 -1.73 26.94 10.57
N SER A 20 -2.22 27.47 11.67
CA SER A 20 -1.88 28.84 12.11
C SER A 20 -0.64 28.90 13.00
N LYS A 21 -0.21 27.77 13.54
CA LYS A 21 0.92 27.68 14.47
C LYS A 21 2.18 27.06 13.87
N ASN A 22 2.20 26.80 12.55
CA ASN A 22 3.31 26.11 11.85
C ASN A 22 3.72 24.78 12.51
N GLU A 23 2.75 24.06 13.06
CA GLU A 23 2.98 22.75 13.63
C GLU A 23 3.25 21.74 12.51
N SER A 24 4.25 20.88 12.69
CA SER A 24 4.54 19.79 11.73
C SER A 24 3.46 18.72 11.72
N VAL A 25 2.71 18.60 12.82
CA VAL A 25 1.60 17.66 12.97
C VAL A 25 0.46 18.34 13.71
N LYS A 26 -0.75 18.24 13.17
CA LYS A 26 -1.96 18.75 13.80
C LYS A 26 -2.98 17.65 14.00
N LEU A 27 -3.51 17.55 15.22
CA LEU A 27 -4.64 16.67 15.55
C LEU A 27 -5.94 17.44 15.43
N ILE A 28 -6.90 16.88 14.70
CA ILE A 28 -8.26 17.41 14.61
C ILE A 28 -9.27 16.27 14.75
N THR A 29 -10.48 16.62 15.15
CA THR A 29 -11.61 15.68 15.19
C THR A 29 -12.51 15.95 13.98
N CYS A 30 -12.87 14.91 13.24
CA CYS A 30 -13.80 15.04 12.13
C CYS A 30 -15.17 15.52 12.64
N PRO A 31 -15.74 16.60 12.10
CA PRO A 31 -17.04 17.11 12.60
C PRO A 31 -18.23 16.21 12.26
N SER A 32 -18.07 15.30 11.31
CA SER A 32 -19.13 14.40 10.85
C SER A 32 -19.14 13.05 11.58
N CYS A 33 -18.00 12.39 11.72
CA CYS A 33 -17.91 11.05 12.33
C CYS A 33 -17.11 11.00 13.63
N HIS A 34 -16.65 12.15 14.13
CA HIS A 34 -15.91 12.33 15.38
C HIS A 34 -14.59 11.53 15.50
N VAL A 35 -14.10 10.97 14.40
CA VAL A 35 -12.80 10.29 14.39
C VAL A 35 -11.66 11.30 14.55
N ALA A 36 -10.64 10.95 15.32
CA ALA A 36 -9.43 11.75 15.44
C ALA A 36 -8.56 11.59 14.19
N LEU A 37 -8.17 12.72 13.57
CA LEU A 37 -7.36 12.77 12.38
C LEU A 37 -6.04 13.45 12.71
N GLN A 38 -4.93 12.80 12.32
CA GLN A 38 -3.59 13.36 12.42
C GLN A 38 -3.12 13.86 11.06
N ILE A 39 -2.87 15.16 10.96
CA ILE A 39 -2.49 15.81 9.71
C ILE A 39 -1.06 16.27 9.82
N LYS A 40 -0.22 15.77 8.90
CA LYS A 40 1.16 16.24 8.76
C LYS A 40 1.23 17.42 7.80
N PHE A 41 1.91 18.47 8.20
CA PHE A 41 2.27 19.60 7.36
C PHE A 41 3.77 19.54 7.10
N GLU A 42 4.17 19.64 5.84
CA GLU A 42 5.57 19.73 5.48
C GLU A 42 6.07 21.16 5.73
N PRO A 43 7.29 21.32 6.28
CA PRO A 43 7.89 22.63 6.39
C PRO A 43 8.10 23.20 4.99
N GLN A 44 7.63 24.43 4.75
CA GLN A 44 7.98 25.15 3.53
C GLN A 44 9.47 25.50 3.62
N ASN A 45 10.28 24.84 2.80
CA ASN A 45 11.62 25.34 2.49
C ASN A 45 11.41 26.52 1.54
N ASP A 46 11.66 27.72 2.02
CA ASP A 46 11.80 28.91 1.18
C ASP A 46 12.91 28.66 0.15
N PRO A 47 12.69 28.95 -1.14
CA PRO A 47 13.71 28.79 -2.16
C PRO A 47 14.60 30.06 -2.20
N LEU A 48 15.45 30.26 -1.20
CA LEU A 48 16.49 31.27 -1.22
C LEU A 48 17.64 30.81 -0.34
N GLU A 49 18.50 29.99 -0.94
CA GLU A 49 19.96 30.15 -0.88
C GLU A 49 20.62 29.15 -1.79
N ALA A 50 20.76 29.59 -3.05
CA ALA A 50 21.75 29.04 -3.95
C ALA A 50 23.14 29.48 -3.45
N HIS A 51 23.90 28.57 -2.89
CA HIS A 51 25.35 28.72 -2.83
C HIS A 51 26.00 27.42 -3.29
N THR A 52 26.36 27.48 -4.55
CA THR A 52 27.65 27.13 -5.14
C THR A 52 28.61 26.46 -4.17
N TYR A 53 28.92 25.21 -4.41
CA TYR A 53 30.26 24.72 -4.18
C TYR A 53 30.71 23.77 -5.30
N CYS A 54 31.85 24.16 -5.79
CA CYS A 54 32.63 23.72 -6.89
C CYS A 54 32.90 22.23 -6.96
N ALA A 55 33.02 21.83 -8.22
CA ALA A 55 33.68 20.65 -8.69
C ALA A 55 35.09 20.48 -8.11
N LEU A 56 35.44 19.27 -7.74
CA LEU A 56 36.81 18.76 -7.83
C LEU A 56 36.78 17.46 -8.59
N LYS A 57 37.39 17.55 -9.77
CA LYS A 57 37.88 16.43 -10.55
C LYS A 57 39.10 15.83 -9.87
N ALA A 58 39.24 14.52 -9.99
CA ALA A 58 40.48 13.79 -10.29
C ALA A 58 40.14 12.30 -10.12
N SER A 59 40.04 11.58 -11.15
CA SER A 59 41.06 10.84 -11.97
C SER A 59 41.55 9.56 -11.29
N ASN A 60 41.15 8.44 -11.94
CA ASN A 60 41.92 7.22 -12.26
C ASN A 60 42.76 6.58 -11.18
N ASP A 61 42.58 5.32 -10.89
CA ASP A 61 43.05 4.16 -11.60
C ASP A 61 42.82 2.85 -10.83
N ILE A 62 42.33 1.87 -11.55
CA ILE A 62 42.80 0.48 -11.71
C ILE A 62 42.73 -0.49 -10.51
N CYS A 63 42.01 -1.55 -10.85
CA CYS A 63 42.27 -2.98 -10.59
C CYS A 63 41.84 -3.58 -9.26
N GLY A 64 41.04 -4.62 -9.41
CA GLY A 64 41.04 -5.73 -8.46
C GLY A 64 39.66 -6.16 -7.97
N LEU A 65 39.01 -6.97 -8.80
CA LEU A 65 38.19 -8.13 -8.43
C LEU A 65 37.87 -8.29 -6.93
N THR A 66 36.66 -8.02 -6.57
CA THR A 66 35.83 -8.94 -5.79
C THR A 66 34.37 -8.46 -5.89
N GLU A 67 33.52 -9.25 -6.52
CA GLU A 67 32.08 -9.12 -6.42
C GLU A 67 31.69 -9.30 -4.96
N LEU A 68 31.70 -8.21 -4.20
CA LEU A 68 30.93 -8.11 -2.97
C LEU A 68 29.56 -7.67 -3.40
N ALA A 69 28.61 -8.59 -3.27
CA ALA A 69 27.19 -8.36 -3.41
C ALA A 69 26.84 -7.02 -2.76
N THR A 70 26.52 -6.03 -3.59
CA THR A 70 25.84 -4.82 -3.12
C THR A 70 24.59 -5.28 -2.38
N PRO A 71 24.32 -4.78 -1.15
CA PRO A 71 23.05 -5.06 -0.53
C PRO A 71 21.98 -4.50 -1.49
N ASN A 72 21.21 -5.41 -2.08
CA ASN A 72 20.06 -5.06 -2.86
C ASN A 72 19.26 -4.04 -2.06
N LYS A 73 19.20 -2.82 -2.58
CA LYS A 73 18.24 -1.81 -2.17
C LYS A 73 16.91 -2.54 -2.16
N THR A 74 16.35 -2.77 -0.98
CA THR A 74 15.09 -3.46 -0.79
C THR A 74 14.05 -2.76 -1.65
N GLN A 75 13.79 -3.36 -2.80
CA GLN A 75 12.70 -2.94 -3.66
C GLN A 75 11.45 -3.26 -2.89
N ASP A 76 10.65 -2.25 -2.57
CA ASP A 76 9.37 -2.43 -1.87
C ASP A 76 8.65 -3.62 -2.51
N SER A 77 8.32 -4.62 -1.72
CA SER A 77 7.65 -5.82 -2.17
C SER A 77 6.34 -5.99 -1.42
N ALA A 78 5.30 -6.39 -2.15
CA ALA A 78 4.00 -6.68 -1.59
C ALA A 78 3.74 -8.19 -1.61
N CYS A 79 3.23 -8.74 -0.54
CA CYS A 79 2.91 -10.17 -0.46
C CYS A 79 1.69 -10.44 0.43
N LEU A 80 1.14 -11.65 0.28
CA LEU A 80 0.10 -12.21 1.13
C LEU A 80 0.68 -13.38 1.91
N ILE A 81 0.34 -13.49 3.19
CA ILE A 81 0.77 -14.57 4.06
C ILE A 81 -0.44 -15.38 4.48
N TYR A 82 -0.37 -16.70 4.30
CA TYR A 82 -1.36 -17.67 4.72
C TYR A 82 -0.68 -18.94 5.24
N GLU A 83 -0.98 -19.36 6.48
CA GLU A 83 -0.43 -20.57 7.11
C GLU A 83 1.10 -20.72 6.95
N GLY A 84 1.83 -19.63 7.08
CA GLY A 84 3.29 -19.59 6.93
C GLY A 84 3.80 -19.56 5.48
N TYR A 85 2.93 -19.68 4.49
CA TYR A 85 3.28 -19.50 3.08
C TYR A 85 3.20 -18.04 2.67
N THR A 86 4.19 -17.61 1.89
CA THR A 86 4.25 -16.25 1.34
C THR A 86 3.95 -16.28 -0.15
N TYR A 87 2.94 -15.51 -0.55
CA TYR A 87 2.53 -15.34 -1.95
C TYR A 87 2.89 -13.94 -2.40
N ARG A 88 3.91 -13.80 -3.25
CA ARG A 88 4.31 -12.51 -3.81
C ARG A 88 3.26 -11.96 -4.75
N LEU A 89 3.05 -10.63 -4.68
CA LEU A 89 2.24 -9.88 -5.62
C LEU A 89 3.14 -9.28 -6.69
N GLU A 90 2.78 -9.51 -7.95
CA GLU A 90 3.44 -8.93 -9.11
C GLU A 90 2.92 -7.51 -9.39
N MET A 91 3.71 -6.69 -10.08
CA MET A 91 3.24 -5.40 -10.57
C MET A 91 2.07 -5.59 -11.56
N GLY A 92 1.04 -4.76 -11.41
CA GLY A 92 -0.19 -4.89 -12.18
C GLY A 92 -1.28 -5.67 -11.45
N ASP A 93 -2.11 -6.40 -12.20
CA ASP A 93 -3.27 -7.10 -11.68
C ASP A 93 -2.93 -8.53 -11.23
N ASN A 94 -3.19 -8.81 -9.97
CA ASN A 94 -3.07 -10.15 -9.38
C ASN A 94 -4.47 -10.66 -9.05
N VAL A 95 -4.86 -11.77 -9.64
CA VAL A 95 -6.12 -12.45 -9.32
C VAL A 95 -5.84 -13.50 -8.25
N ILE A 96 -6.49 -13.37 -7.11
CA ILE A 96 -6.34 -14.27 -5.97
C ILE A 96 -7.53 -15.21 -5.90
N GLY A 97 -7.27 -16.49 -5.65
CA GLY A 97 -8.33 -17.45 -5.52
C GLY A 97 -7.86 -18.81 -4.99
N ARG A 98 -8.82 -19.68 -4.69
CA ARG A 98 -8.54 -21.03 -4.19
C ARG A 98 -7.85 -21.88 -5.26
N LYS A 99 -6.82 -22.63 -4.86
CA LYS A 99 -6.13 -23.59 -5.71
C LYS A 99 -7.09 -24.67 -6.20
N GLY A 100 -7.01 -25.00 -7.49
CA GLY A 100 -7.80 -26.06 -8.08
C GLY A 100 -7.51 -26.24 -9.58
N ASN A 101 -7.83 -27.43 -10.13
CA ASN A 101 -7.51 -27.78 -11.52
C ASN A 101 -8.06 -26.82 -12.58
N SER A 102 -9.14 -26.11 -12.29
CA SER A 102 -9.76 -25.11 -13.18
C SER A 102 -9.63 -23.67 -12.66
N SER A 103 -8.74 -23.43 -11.68
CA SER A 103 -8.46 -22.09 -11.20
C SER A 103 -7.67 -21.32 -12.26
N LYS A 104 -8.12 -20.10 -12.58
CA LYS A 104 -7.43 -19.13 -13.44
C LYS A 104 -6.80 -17.99 -12.62
N ALA A 105 -6.76 -18.12 -11.29
CA ALA A 105 -6.11 -17.15 -10.45
C ALA A 105 -4.60 -17.19 -10.68
N SER A 106 -3.98 -16.01 -10.77
CA SER A 106 -2.52 -15.89 -10.86
C SER A 106 -1.86 -16.29 -9.52
N ILE A 107 -2.56 -16.03 -8.41
CA ILE A 107 -2.14 -16.45 -7.08
C ILE A 107 -3.18 -17.43 -6.54
N GLN A 108 -2.76 -18.68 -6.38
CA GLN A 108 -3.61 -19.76 -5.94
C GLN A 108 -3.30 -20.16 -4.51
N ILE A 109 -4.24 -19.89 -3.60
CA ILE A 109 -4.12 -20.20 -2.20
C ILE A 109 -4.47 -21.66 -1.97
N ALA A 110 -3.56 -22.38 -1.33
CA ALA A 110 -3.74 -23.80 -0.99
C ALA A 110 -4.63 -23.93 0.26
N THR A 111 -5.94 -23.86 0.07
CA THR A 111 -6.94 -24.03 1.13
C THR A 111 -8.01 -25.02 0.70
N THR A 112 -8.63 -25.68 1.67
CA THR A 112 -9.79 -26.57 1.50
C THR A 112 -11.12 -25.81 1.56
N ASP A 113 -11.08 -24.52 1.86
CA ASP A 113 -12.24 -23.66 1.99
C ASP A 113 -13.02 -23.57 0.67
N ARG A 114 -14.24 -24.11 0.66
CA ARG A 114 -15.13 -24.09 -0.51
C ARG A 114 -15.87 -22.78 -0.71
N TYR A 115 -15.90 -21.93 0.31
CA TYR A 115 -16.48 -20.59 0.24
C TYR A 115 -15.55 -19.60 -0.47
N MET A 116 -14.24 -19.90 -0.48
CA MET A 116 -13.31 -19.15 -1.30
C MET A 116 -13.44 -19.57 -2.77
N SER A 117 -13.79 -18.62 -3.65
CA SER A 117 -13.89 -18.83 -5.10
C SER A 117 -12.51 -19.08 -5.74
N ARG A 118 -12.47 -19.77 -6.90
CA ARG A 118 -11.21 -19.99 -7.66
C ARG A 118 -10.61 -18.71 -8.25
N GLN A 119 -11.45 -17.69 -8.43
CA GLN A 119 -11.10 -16.31 -8.70
C GLN A 119 -11.94 -15.49 -7.73
N HIS A 120 -11.37 -15.05 -6.61
CA HIS A 120 -12.15 -14.46 -5.54
C HIS A 120 -12.03 -12.94 -5.51
N CYS A 121 -10.84 -12.41 -5.51
CA CYS A 121 -10.61 -10.98 -5.57
C CYS A 121 -9.45 -10.63 -6.50
N ARG A 122 -9.31 -9.35 -6.79
CA ARG A 122 -8.19 -8.81 -7.56
C ARG A 122 -7.43 -7.81 -6.69
N ILE A 123 -6.11 -7.92 -6.71
CA ILE A 123 -5.22 -6.95 -6.07
C ILE A 123 -4.34 -6.33 -7.15
N LYS A 124 -4.46 -5.02 -7.31
CA LYS A 124 -3.65 -4.24 -8.24
C LYS A 124 -2.49 -3.60 -7.51
N VAL A 125 -1.27 -3.87 -7.97
CA VAL A 125 -0.04 -3.26 -7.49
C VAL A 125 0.44 -2.25 -8.50
N SER A 126 0.66 -1.02 -8.08
CA SER A 126 1.19 0.06 -8.91
C SER A 126 2.27 0.83 -8.14
N GLN A 127 3.26 1.33 -8.88
CA GLN A 127 4.30 2.16 -8.29
C GLN A 127 3.90 3.63 -8.41
N LEU A 128 4.05 4.36 -7.33
CA LEU A 128 3.85 5.81 -7.28
C LEU A 128 5.12 6.56 -7.75
N PRO A 129 5.03 7.85 -8.08
CA PRO A 129 6.19 8.65 -8.50
C PRO A 129 7.33 8.69 -7.48
N ASP A 130 7.01 8.57 -6.19
CA ASP A 130 7.96 8.50 -5.09
C ASP A 130 8.60 7.11 -4.92
N LYS A 131 8.32 6.19 -5.85
CA LYS A 131 8.73 4.78 -5.89
C LYS A 131 8.07 3.87 -4.84
N SER A 132 7.22 4.39 -3.96
CA SER A 132 6.42 3.56 -3.06
C SER A 132 5.36 2.75 -3.82
N LEU A 133 4.87 1.67 -3.22
CA LEU A 133 3.80 0.86 -3.80
C LEU A 133 2.42 1.34 -3.35
N LYS A 134 1.52 1.44 -4.31
CA LYS A 134 0.09 1.54 -4.07
C LYS A 134 -0.53 0.19 -4.38
N VAL A 135 -1.13 -0.43 -3.37
CA VAL A 135 -1.79 -1.73 -3.50
C VAL A 135 -3.27 -1.55 -3.23
N VAL A 136 -4.10 -1.97 -4.18
CA VAL A 136 -5.56 -1.77 -4.14
C VAL A 136 -6.25 -3.10 -4.35
N LEU A 137 -7.16 -3.45 -3.45
CA LEU A 137 -7.99 -4.63 -3.54
C LEU A 137 -9.37 -4.27 -4.10
N CYS A 138 -9.87 -5.10 -5.04
CA CYS A 138 -11.20 -5.00 -5.63
C CYS A 138 -11.87 -6.37 -5.57
N ASP A 139 -13.16 -6.41 -5.27
CA ASP A 139 -13.92 -7.67 -5.29
C ASP A 139 -14.32 -8.09 -6.72
N TYR A 140 -14.47 -9.41 -6.94
CA TYR A 140 -14.74 -10.04 -8.24
C TYR A 140 -16.19 -10.49 -8.41
N GLN A 141 -17.15 -9.92 -7.71
CA GLN A 141 -18.56 -10.33 -7.72
C GLN A 141 -18.79 -11.79 -7.29
N ASN A 142 -18.20 -12.18 -6.20
CA ASN A 142 -18.35 -13.55 -5.72
C ASN A 142 -19.66 -13.76 -4.93
N LYS A 143 -20.09 -15.01 -4.83
CA LYS A 143 -21.21 -15.38 -3.96
C LYS A 143 -20.91 -15.12 -2.50
N ASN A 144 -19.65 -15.24 -2.12
CA ASN A 144 -19.16 -14.98 -0.76
C ASN A 144 -18.31 -13.73 -0.80
N MET A 145 -18.58 -12.82 0.11
CA MET A 145 -17.94 -11.51 0.16
C MET A 145 -16.46 -11.61 0.51
N THR A 146 -15.70 -10.66 0.01
CA THR A 146 -14.36 -10.34 0.51
C THR A 146 -14.51 -9.32 1.63
N SER A 147 -13.74 -9.46 2.70
CA SER A 147 -13.63 -8.42 3.73
C SER A 147 -12.18 -8.05 4.00
N VAL A 148 -11.97 -6.79 4.40
CA VAL A 148 -10.67 -6.28 4.89
C VAL A 148 -10.86 -5.78 6.30
N ASN A 149 -10.11 -6.34 7.26
CA ASN A 149 -10.22 -6.01 8.68
C ASN A 149 -11.67 -6.07 9.18
N ASP A 150 -12.37 -7.15 8.82
CA ASP A 150 -13.78 -7.43 9.16
C ASP A 150 -14.82 -6.49 8.49
N HIS A 151 -14.40 -5.57 7.63
CA HIS A 151 -15.29 -4.74 6.83
C HIS A 151 -15.52 -5.39 5.47
N ALA A 152 -16.77 -5.78 5.21
CA ALA A 152 -17.16 -6.36 3.92
C ALA A 152 -17.01 -5.33 2.79
N ILE A 153 -16.43 -5.79 1.68
CA ILE A 153 -16.27 -5.00 0.46
C ILE A 153 -17.46 -5.26 -0.44
N VAL A 154 -18.09 -4.21 -0.94
CA VAL A 154 -19.13 -4.33 -1.94
C VAL A 154 -18.58 -4.18 -3.35
N GLN A 155 -19.31 -4.70 -4.30
CA GLN A 155 -18.94 -4.63 -5.70
C GLN A 155 -18.68 -3.18 -6.16
N GLY A 156 -17.52 -2.96 -6.76
CA GLY A 156 -17.09 -1.64 -7.25
C GLY A 156 -16.26 -0.85 -6.26
N ASP A 157 -16.13 -1.32 -5.02
CA ASP A 157 -15.23 -0.71 -4.05
C ASP A 157 -13.77 -1.02 -4.38
N GLU A 158 -12.94 -0.01 -4.19
CA GLU A 158 -11.48 -0.10 -4.29
C GLU A 158 -10.87 0.22 -2.91
N ILE A 159 -10.32 -0.78 -2.25
CA ILE A 159 -9.72 -0.65 -0.92
C ILE A 159 -8.20 -0.60 -1.04
N ARG A 160 -7.59 0.49 -0.60
CA ARG A 160 -6.14 0.59 -0.48
C ARG A 160 -5.67 -0.24 0.71
N LEU A 161 -4.84 -1.25 0.43
CA LEU A 161 -4.26 -2.10 1.47
C LEU A 161 -3.09 -1.41 2.16
N MET A 162 -3.00 -1.63 3.46
CA MET A 162 -1.93 -1.18 4.34
C MET A 162 -1.23 -2.39 4.96
N ASP A 163 0.04 -2.21 5.35
CA ASP A 163 0.80 -3.30 5.98
C ASP A 163 0.08 -3.85 7.22
N GLY A 164 -0.06 -5.16 7.27
CA GLY A 164 -0.74 -5.87 8.35
C GLY A 164 -2.24 -6.08 8.14
N ASP A 165 -2.85 -5.54 7.07
CA ASP A 165 -4.28 -5.75 6.80
C ASP A 165 -4.62 -7.22 6.64
N LYS A 166 -5.77 -7.60 7.21
CA LYS A 166 -6.33 -8.96 7.10
C LYS A 166 -7.38 -8.99 6.01
N ILE A 167 -7.18 -9.87 5.04
CA ILE A 167 -8.10 -10.06 3.91
C ILE A 167 -8.77 -11.42 4.09
N THR A 168 -10.08 -11.41 4.29
CA THR A 168 -10.88 -12.63 4.45
C THR A 168 -11.69 -12.91 3.18
N MET A 169 -11.56 -14.11 2.66
CA MET A 169 -12.22 -14.63 1.46
C MET A 169 -12.88 -15.96 1.78
N GLY A 170 -14.21 -15.97 1.96
CA GLY A 170 -14.91 -17.11 2.53
C GLY A 170 -14.53 -17.27 4.01
N GLU A 171 -13.95 -18.42 4.36
CA GLU A 171 -13.43 -18.72 5.71
C GLU A 171 -11.89 -18.56 5.79
N THR A 172 -11.24 -18.20 4.68
CA THR A 172 -9.79 -18.10 4.57
C THR A 172 -9.34 -16.66 4.81
N THR A 173 -8.51 -16.42 5.81
CA THR A 173 -7.95 -15.09 6.12
C THR A 173 -6.45 -15.05 5.82
N LEU A 174 -6.04 -14.09 5.01
CA LEU A 174 -4.64 -13.81 4.67
C LEU A 174 -4.21 -12.50 5.32
N THR A 175 -2.91 -12.39 5.63
CA THR A 175 -2.32 -11.12 6.07
C THR A 175 -1.56 -10.49 4.92
N PHE A 176 -1.86 -9.24 4.62
CA PHE A 176 -1.11 -8.44 3.65
C PHE A 176 0.16 -7.89 4.30
N LYS A 177 1.29 -7.96 3.58
CA LYS A 177 2.57 -7.40 4.01
C LYS A 177 3.19 -6.56 2.91
N LEU A 178 3.67 -5.38 3.31
CA LEU A 178 4.43 -4.45 2.50
C LEU A 178 5.83 -4.31 3.10
N SER A 179 6.86 -4.68 2.34
CA SER A 179 8.26 -4.67 2.79
C SER A 179 9.07 -3.68 1.98
#